data_4e8e970e50d28040fd3b2eabe3684fa8
#
_entry.id   4e8e970e50d28040fd3b2eabe3684fa8
#
_cell.length_a   1.000
_cell.length_b   1.000
_cell.length_c   1.000
_cell.angle_alpha   90.00
_cell.angle_beta   90.00
_cell.angle_gamma   90.00
#
_symmetry.space_group_name_H-M   'P 1'
#
loop_
_entity.id
_entity.type
_entity.pdbx_description
1 polymer ?
#
loop_
_entity_poly.entity_id
_entity_poly.type
_entity_poly.pdbx_seq_one_letter_code
_entity_poly.pdbx_strand_id
1 'polypeptide(L)'
;DTDRSRGLGDVYKRQDQKEDVQIVTESNLHKIIEVSQLSTYECVYNDICTVMDEDDPSKVAYYCKYKGRVKAGIDFTKVDIKMEEQESGEHLITVTLPKVTLDDLEVDIDSLKYMFQEKKANDGTVSGEAYKACIQDIKEKSKSETMIYKTAQQNAENTIKGLVEPFVRNAETSEDHYKVKIITAEENAK
;
A
#
# COMPACT_ATOMS: atom_id res chain seq x y z
N ASP A 1 27.14 -77.21 -3.64
CA ASP A 1 25.78 -76.62 -3.64
C ASP A 1 25.86 -75.12 -3.79
N THR A 2 25.34 -74.73 -4.87
CA THR A 2 25.43 -73.47 -5.55
C THR A 2 24.54 -72.44 -4.91
N ASP A 3 25.09 -71.38 -4.42
CA ASP A 3 24.32 -70.19 -4.07
C ASP A 3 24.53 -69.07 -5.12
N ARG A 4 23.47 -68.80 -5.82
CA ARG A 4 23.37 -67.73 -6.83
C ARG A 4 22.76 -66.52 -6.19
N SER A 5 23.52 -65.65 -5.65
CA SER A 5 23.01 -64.30 -5.30
C SER A 5 22.93 -63.44 -6.56
N ARG A 6 21.68 -63.25 -7.00
CA ARG A 6 21.35 -62.24 -8.01
C ARG A 6 21.30 -60.89 -7.36
N GLY A 7 22.24 -60.05 -7.71
CA GLY A 7 22.19 -58.62 -7.40
C GLY A 7 20.97 -57.95 -8.08
N LEU A 8 20.08 -57.46 -7.25
CA LEU A 8 19.04 -56.52 -7.66
C LEU A 8 19.70 -55.16 -7.87
N GLY A 9 19.86 -54.84 -9.15
CA GLY A 9 20.27 -53.50 -9.53
C GLY A 9 19.15 -52.52 -9.16
N ASP A 10 19.43 -51.67 -8.22
CA ASP A 10 18.61 -50.52 -7.92
C ASP A 10 18.56 -49.61 -9.14
N VAL A 11 17.45 -49.72 -9.84
CA VAL A 11 17.02 -48.73 -10.83
C VAL A 11 16.57 -47.52 -10.06
N TYR A 12 17.47 -46.62 -9.75
CA TYR A 12 17.12 -45.27 -9.34
C TYR A 12 16.35 -44.63 -10.51
N LYS A 13 15.02 -44.62 -10.41
CA LYS A 13 14.19 -43.70 -11.15
C LYS A 13 14.62 -42.29 -10.77
N ARG A 14 15.40 -41.64 -11.62
CA ARG A 14 15.44 -40.18 -11.63
C ARG A 14 14.02 -39.74 -11.88
N GLN A 15 13.34 -39.29 -10.83
CA GLN A 15 12.22 -38.40 -10.98
C GLN A 15 12.81 -37.16 -11.64
N ASP A 16 12.53 -36.98 -12.91
CA ASP A 16 12.61 -35.68 -13.56
C ASP A 16 11.71 -34.76 -12.74
N GLN A 17 12.31 -34.00 -11.84
CA GLN A 17 11.69 -32.78 -11.36
C GLN A 17 11.53 -31.93 -12.61
N LYS A 18 10.32 -31.94 -13.18
CA LYS A 18 9.90 -30.86 -14.05
C LYS A 18 10.01 -29.61 -13.15
N GLU A 19 11.08 -28.84 -13.35
CA GLU A 19 11.11 -27.47 -12.90
C GLU A 19 9.84 -26.85 -13.49
N ASP A 20 8.92 -26.42 -12.61
CA ASP A 20 7.77 -25.62 -13.02
C ASP A 20 8.35 -24.32 -13.59
N VAL A 21 8.49 -24.28 -14.90
CA VAL A 21 8.95 -23.10 -15.61
C VAL A 21 7.90 -22.03 -15.33
N GLN A 22 8.26 -21.07 -14.50
CA GLN A 22 7.40 -19.91 -14.21
C GLN A 22 7.30 -19.09 -15.50
N ILE A 23 6.11 -19.08 -16.11
CA ILE A 23 5.86 -18.27 -17.29
C ILE A 23 5.50 -16.86 -16.85
N VAL A 24 6.30 -15.87 -17.25
CA VAL A 24 6.02 -14.46 -17.03
C VAL A 24 4.94 -14.01 -18.02
N THR A 25 3.77 -13.66 -17.48
CA THR A 25 2.66 -13.06 -18.22
C THR A 25 2.07 -11.92 -17.41
N GLU A 26 1.46 -10.95 -18.07
CA GLU A 26 0.72 -9.86 -17.41
C GLU A 26 -0.29 -10.40 -16.39
N SER A 27 -1.02 -11.47 -16.75
CA SER A 27 -2.01 -12.11 -15.85
C SER A 27 -1.39 -12.71 -14.59
N ASN A 28 -0.21 -13.34 -14.69
CA ASN A 28 0.48 -13.92 -13.53
C ASN A 28 1.05 -12.82 -12.64
N LEU A 29 1.58 -11.76 -13.22
CA LEU A 29 2.06 -10.58 -12.48
C LEU A 29 0.91 -9.87 -11.75
N HIS A 30 -0.25 -9.70 -12.39
CA HIS A 30 -1.45 -9.17 -11.73
C HIS A 30 -1.85 -9.99 -10.50
N LYS A 31 -1.90 -11.32 -10.61
CA LYS A 31 -2.24 -12.19 -9.47
C LYS A 31 -1.30 -12.03 -8.29
N ILE A 32 0.00 -11.87 -8.54
CA ILE A 32 1.01 -11.67 -7.49
C ILE A 32 0.78 -10.34 -6.78
N ILE A 33 0.41 -9.29 -7.52
CA ILE A 33 0.18 -7.95 -7.00
C ILE A 33 -1.17 -7.87 -6.26
N GLU A 34 -2.24 -8.46 -6.79
CA GLU A 34 -3.57 -8.43 -6.17
C GLU A 34 -3.63 -9.07 -4.78
N VAL A 35 -2.76 -10.03 -4.49
CA VAL A 35 -2.67 -10.66 -3.15
C VAL A 35 -2.10 -9.70 -2.10
N SER A 36 -1.49 -8.60 -2.52
CA SER A 36 -0.81 -7.62 -1.66
C SER A 36 -1.72 -6.48 -1.24
N GLN A 37 -2.83 -6.74 -0.56
CA GLN A 37 -3.65 -5.69 0.07
C GLN A 37 -2.93 -5.13 1.31
N LEU A 38 -1.97 -4.25 1.11
CA LEU A 38 -1.26 -3.58 2.18
C LEU A 38 -1.48 -2.08 2.07
N SER A 39 -1.98 -1.45 3.13
CA SER A 39 -1.86 -0.01 3.24
C SER A 39 -0.36 0.33 3.28
N THR A 40 0.06 1.23 2.41
CA THR A 40 1.49 1.44 2.19
C THR A 40 2.11 2.37 3.21
N TYR A 41 1.31 3.16 3.93
CA TYR A 41 1.79 4.07 4.97
C TYR A 41 0.67 4.43 5.97
N GLU A 42 1.02 4.52 7.26
CA GLU A 42 0.15 5.03 8.32
C GLU A 42 0.85 6.19 9.04
N CYS A 43 0.14 7.31 9.18
CA CYS A 43 0.59 8.47 9.92
C CYS A 43 -0.26 8.66 11.18
N VAL A 44 0.39 8.86 12.33
CA VAL A 44 -0.27 9.09 13.61
C VAL A 44 -0.19 10.58 13.96
N TYR A 45 -1.35 11.18 14.20
CA TYR A 45 -1.50 12.55 14.63
C TYR A 45 -1.74 12.61 16.16
N ASN A 46 -1.12 13.59 16.80
CA ASN A 46 -1.37 13.95 18.19
C ASN A 46 -1.44 15.48 18.23
N ASP A 47 -2.65 15.99 18.00
CA ASP A 47 -2.85 17.40 17.66
C ASP A 47 -4.01 18.02 18.43
N ILE A 48 -4.28 19.28 18.18
CA ILE A 48 -5.34 20.08 18.81
C ILE A 48 -6.16 20.69 17.69
N CYS A 49 -7.46 20.41 17.67
CA CYS A 49 -8.41 21.15 16.85
C CYS A 49 -9.06 22.28 17.64
N THR A 50 -9.49 23.32 16.91
CA THR A 50 -10.22 24.48 17.45
C THR A 50 -11.67 24.38 17.04
N VAL A 51 -12.58 24.47 18.01
CA VAL A 51 -14.02 24.52 17.76
C VAL A 51 -14.51 25.91 18.07
N MET A 52 -15.15 26.54 17.09
CA MET A 52 -15.68 27.89 17.20
C MET A 52 -17.07 27.88 17.85
N ASP A 53 -17.44 28.96 18.48
CA ASP A 53 -18.78 29.13 19.07
C ASP A 53 -19.82 29.20 17.94
N GLU A 54 -20.94 28.47 18.11
CA GLU A 54 -22.00 28.42 17.08
C GLU A 54 -22.72 29.76 16.92
N ASP A 55 -22.89 30.52 18.02
CA ASP A 55 -23.57 31.81 18.02
C ASP A 55 -22.66 32.95 17.56
N ASP A 56 -21.33 32.81 17.80
CA ASP A 56 -20.31 33.80 17.44
C ASP A 56 -19.07 33.12 16.85
N PRO A 57 -19.04 32.87 15.52
CA PRO A 57 -17.92 32.20 14.86
C PRO A 57 -16.57 32.94 14.94
N SER A 58 -16.53 34.14 15.52
CA SER A 58 -15.29 34.84 15.81
C SER A 58 -14.64 34.42 17.14
N LYS A 59 -15.36 33.66 17.96
CA LYS A 59 -14.91 33.18 19.27
C LYS A 59 -14.67 31.69 19.28
N VAL A 60 -13.68 31.30 20.06
CA VAL A 60 -13.36 29.88 20.31
C VAL A 60 -14.24 29.38 21.44
N ALA A 61 -15.05 28.35 21.19
CA ALA A 61 -15.82 27.66 22.21
C ALA A 61 -14.92 26.79 23.09
N TYR A 62 -14.10 25.97 22.42
CA TYR A 62 -13.11 25.12 23.11
C TYR A 62 -12.01 24.62 22.13
N TYR A 63 -10.92 24.17 22.72
CA TYR A 63 -9.90 23.39 22.04
C TYR A 63 -10.06 21.92 22.41
N CYS A 64 -9.88 21.03 21.44
CA CYS A 64 -9.90 19.60 21.68
C CYS A 64 -8.59 18.96 21.24
N LYS A 65 -7.82 18.44 22.20
CA LYS A 65 -6.66 17.60 21.90
C LYS A 65 -7.14 16.21 21.53
N TYR A 66 -6.58 15.64 20.48
CA TYR A 66 -6.94 14.32 19.98
C TYR A 66 -5.73 13.52 19.52
N LYS A 67 -5.89 12.21 19.47
CA LYS A 67 -5.03 11.31 18.72
C LYS A 67 -5.84 10.75 17.54
N GLY A 68 -5.21 10.69 16.40
CA GLY A 68 -5.83 10.11 15.22
C GLY A 68 -4.78 9.47 14.31
N ARG A 69 -5.26 8.75 13.31
CA ARG A 69 -4.41 8.14 12.31
C ARG A 69 -5.04 8.27 10.94
N VAL A 70 -4.17 8.34 9.94
CA VAL A 70 -4.52 8.37 8.53
C VAL A 70 -3.70 7.31 7.84
N LYS A 71 -4.36 6.45 7.08
CA LYS A 71 -3.70 5.54 6.17
C LYS A 71 -3.65 6.13 4.78
N ALA A 72 -2.54 5.92 4.11
CA ALA A 72 -2.35 6.31 2.72
C ALA A 72 -1.84 5.11 1.93
N GLY A 73 -2.32 4.94 0.71
CA GLY A 73 -1.94 3.81 -0.12
C GLY A 73 -2.40 3.96 -1.55
N ILE A 74 -2.15 2.91 -2.33
CA ILE A 74 -2.66 2.75 -3.68
C ILE A 74 -3.68 1.62 -3.72
N ASP A 75 -4.60 1.70 -4.66
CA ASP A 75 -5.51 0.61 -4.98
C ASP A 75 -4.77 -0.39 -5.91
N PHE A 76 -4.30 -1.49 -5.35
CA PHE A 76 -3.53 -2.49 -6.10
C PHE A 76 -4.32 -3.14 -7.24
N THR A 77 -5.66 -3.11 -7.19
CA THR A 77 -6.51 -3.61 -8.27
C THR A 77 -6.46 -2.73 -9.53
N LYS A 78 -5.98 -1.49 -9.39
CA LYS A 78 -5.82 -0.51 -10.48
C LYS A 78 -4.39 -0.41 -11.00
N VAL A 79 -3.50 -1.25 -10.54
CA VAL A 79 -2.15 -1.34 -11.10
C VAL A 79 -2.26 -1.89 -12.51
N ASP A 80 -1.70 -1.17 -13.48
CA ASP A 80 -1.65 -1.61 -14.88
C ASP A 80 -0.27 -2.20 -15.18
N ILE A 81 -0.25 -3.33 -15.90
CA ILE A 81 0.96 -4.03 -16.28
C ILE A 81 0.95 -4.23 -17.79
N LYS A 82 2.02 -3.82 -18.44
CA LYS A 82 2.25 -4.04 -19.86
C LYS A 82 3.59 -4.72 -20.06
N MET A 83 3.62 -5.69 -20.96
CA MET A 83 4.83 -6.38 -21.35
C MET A 83 5.04 -6.19 -22.86
N GLU A 84 6.20 -5.68 -23.23
CA GLU A 84 6.58 -5.39 -24.61
C GLU A 84 7.93 -6.04 -24.93
N GLU A 85 8.01 -6.73 -26.06
CA GLU A 85 9.28 -7.24 -26.57
C GLU A 85 10.04 -6.10 -27.28
N GLN A 86 11.28 -5.91 -26.87
CA GLN A 86 12.16 -4.90 -27.46
C GLN A 86 12.89 -5.47 -28.67
N GLU A 87 13.39 -4.61 -29.55
CA GLU A 87 14.19 -5.01 -30.74
C GLU A 87 15.45 -5.82 -30.35
N SER A 88 15.92 -5.67 -29.12
CA SER A 88 17.04 -6.45 -28.57
C SER A 88 16.70 -7.88 -28.18
N GLY A 89 15.42 -8.28 -28.21
CA GLY A 89 14.93 -9.56 -27.67
C GLY A 89 14.72 -9.55 -26.15
N GLU A 90 14.91 -8.38 -25.49
CA GLU A 90 14.62 -8.19 -24.07
C GLU A 90 13.13 -7.84 -23.88
N HIS A 91 12.48 -8.40 -22.86
CA HIS A 91 11.11 -8.07 -22.51
C HIS A 91 11.07 -6.92 -21.50
N LEU A 92 10.44 -5.81 -21.85
CA LEU A 92 10.20 -4.68 -20.96
C LEU A 92 8.84 -4.85 -20.27
N ILE A 93 8.84 -4.97 -18.94
CA ILE A 93 7.65 -5.00 -18.11
C ILE A 93 7.47 -3.61 -17.49
N THR A 94 6.43 -2.90 -17.92
CA THR A 94 6.08 -1.59 -17.39
C THR A 94 4.91 -1.76 -16.40
N VAL A 95 5.14 -1.44 -15.13
CA VAL A 95 4.13 -1.46 -14.07
C VAL A 95 3.75 -0.01 -13.76
N THR A 96 2.50 0.35 -14.02
CA THR A 96 1.97 1.69 -13.78
C THR A 96 1.16 1.71 -12.48
N LEU A 97 1.63 2.47 -11.50
CA LEU A 97 0.96 2.62 -10.22
C LEU A 97 -0.12 3.70 -10.27
N PRO A 98 -1.32 3.46 -9.71
CA PRO A 98 -2.34 4.50 -9.56
C PRO A 98 -1.89 5.56 -8.55
N LYS A 99 -2.63 6.67 -8.50
CA LYS A 99 -2.38 7.74 -7.51
C LYS A 99 -2.60 7.23 -6.10
N VAL A 100 -1.78 7.73 -5.18
CA VAL A 100 -1.99 7.51 -3.74
C VAL A 100 -3.26 8.21 -3.29
N THR A 101 -4.06 7.51 -2.52
CA THR A 101 -5.25 8.02 -1.83
C THR A 101 -5.06 8.00 -0.33
N LEU A 102 -5.80 8.88 0.36
CA LEU A 102 -5.93 8.81 1.81
C LEU A 102 -7.14 7.94 2.13
N ASP A 103 -6.88 6.89 2.91
CA ASP A 103 -7.90 5.95 3.35
C ASP A 103 -7.98 5.96 4.89
N ASP A 104 -9.09 5.46 5.44
CA ASP A 104 -9.28 5.23 6.89
C ASP A 104 -8.75 6.35 7.79
N LEU A 105 -9.47 7.48 7.84
CA LEU A 105 -9.23 8.49 8.85
C LEU A 105 -9.96 8.09 10.13
N GLU A 106 -9.21 7.91 11.20
CA GLU A 106 -9.73 7.55 12.52
C GLU A 106 -9.28 8.57 13.57
N VAL A 107 -10.19 8.90 14.47
CA VAL A 107 -9.88 9.64 15.71
C VAL A 107 -10.22 8.74 16.89
N ASP A 108 -9.27 8.60 17.79
CA ASP A 108 -9.45 7.86 19.04
C ASP A 108 -10.29 8.69 20.01
N ILE A 109 -11.56 8.31 20.19
CA ILE A 109 -12.54 9.00 21.02
C ILE A 109 -12.07 9.07 22.48
N ASP A 110 -11.41 8.04 22.98
CA ASP A 110 -10.91 7.99 24.37
C ASP A 110 -9.72 8.94 24.59
N SER A 111 -9.11 9.41 23.51
CA SER A 111 -8.01 10.37 23.55
C SER A 111 -8.45 11.83 23.68
N LEU A 112 -9.74 12.12 23.47
CA LEU A 112 -10.26 13.49 23.43
C LEU A 112 -10.10 14.18 24.78
N LYS A 113 -9.48 15.36 24.78
CA LYS A 113 -9.31 16.22 25.96
C LYS A 113 -9.69 17.64 25.63
N TYR A 114 -10.63 18.18 26.39
CA TYR A 114 -11.25 19.47 26.14
C TYR A 114 -10.64 20.58 27.01
N MET A 115 -10.48 21.76 26.41
CA MET A 115 -10.13 22.99 27.07
C MET A 115 -11.18 24.06 26.73
N PHE A 116 -12.23 24.14 27.53
CA PHE A 116 -13.34 25.06 27.33
C PHE A 116 -12.91 26.50 27.55
N GLN A 117 -13.29 27.39 26.63
CA GLN A 117 -13.17 28.84 26.76
C GLN A 117 -14.50 29.44 27.26
N GLU A 118 -15.61 28.84 26.81
CA GLU A 118 -16.96 29.19 27.19
C GLU A 118 -17.62 28.09 28.03
N LYS A 119 -18.18 28.44 29.21
CA LYS A 119 -18.82 27.44 30.07
C LYS A 119 -20.04 26.77 29.43
N LYS A 120 -20.79 27.50 28.61
CA LYS A 120 -21.96 26.99 27.87
C LYS A 120 -21.62 25.89 26.87
N ALA A 121 -20.38 25.84 26.38
CA ALA A 121 -19.92 24.85 25.44
C ALA A 121 -19.70 23.44 26.04
N ASN A 122 -19.79 23.31 27.36
CA ASN A 122 -19.68 22.02 28.05
C ASN A 122 -21.05 21.41 28.27
N ASP A 123 -21.64 20.87 27.24
CA ASP A 123 -22.94 20.20 27.27
C ASP A 123 -22.87 18.73 26.82
N GLY A 124 -24.03 18.07 26.69
CA GLY A 124 -24.10 16.65 26.34
C GLY A 124 -23.74 16.33 24.88
N THR A 125 -23.65 17.32 24.00
CA THR A 125 -23.37 17.14 22.54
C THR A 125 -21.87 17.26 22.23
N VAL A 126 -21.10 17.82 23.13
CA VAL A 126 -19.69 18.19 22.96
C VAL A 126 -18.81 17.08 22.38
N SER A 127 -19.02 15.84 22.83
CA SER A 127 -18.18 14.71 22.36
C SER A 127 -18.38 14.39 20.89
N GLY A 128 -19.65 14.47 20.41
CA GLY A 128 -19.97 14.23 19.01
C GLY A 128 -19.49 15.34 18.09
N GLU A 129 -19.60 16.60 18.56
CA GLU A 129 -19.13 17.78 17.81
C GLU A 129 -17.61 17.81 17.72
N ALA A 130 -16.93 17.60 18.85
CA ALA A 130 -15.48 17.52 18.90
C ALA A 130 -14.92 16.40 18.01
N TYR A 131 -15.55 15.23 18.02
CA TYR A 131 -15.14 14.13 17.14
C TYR A 131 -15.21 14.54 15.66
N LYS A 132 -16.32 15.16 15.23
CA LYS A 132 -16.46 15.65 13.85
C LYS A 132 -15.44 16.73 13.51
N ALA A 133 -15.18 17.65 14.44
CA ALA A 133 -14.18 18.70 14.26
C ALA A 133 -12.77 18.12 14.13
N CYS A 134 -12.42 17.14 14.96
CA CYS A 134 -11.11 16.44 14.90
C CYS A 134 -10.95 15.65 13.60
N ILE A 135 -12.00 14.96 13.12
CA ILE A 135 -11.99 14.28 11.81
C ILE A 135 -11.75 15.28 10.66
N GLN A 136 -12.40 16.44 10.71
CA GLN A 136 -12.21 17.47 9.69
C GLN A 136 -10.81 18.06 9.75
N ASP A 137 -10.30 18.35 10.94
CA ASP A 137 -8.95 18.89 11.15
C ASP A 137 -7.86 17.94 10.62
N ILE A 138 -7.92 16.65 10.97
CA ILE A 138 -6.95 15.65 10.48
C ILE A 138 -7.05 15.46 8.98
N LYS A 139 -8.25 15.54 8.41
CA LYS A 139 -8.48 15.44 6.96
C LYS A 139 -7.86 16.61 6.20
N GLU A 140 -7.98 17.82 6.71
CA GLU A 140 -7.41 19.02 6.09
C GLU A 140 -5.88 19.03 6.19
N LYS A 141 -5.34 18.70 7.37
CA LYS A 141 -3.90 18.60 7.59
C LYS A 141 -3.27 17.53 6.72
N SER A 142 -3.84 16.32 6.71
CA SER A 142 -3.28 15.22 5.93
C SER A 142 -3.32 15.46 4.42
N LYS A 143 -4.35 16.13 3.90
CA LYS A 143 -4.42 16.51 2.48
C LYS A 143 -3.31 17.46 2.04
N SER A 144 -2.88 18.34 2.92
CA SER A 144 -1.81 19.32 2.65
C SER A 144 -0.41 18.75 2.88
N GLU A 145 -0.28 17.61 3.52
CA GLU A 145 1.01 17.03 3.93
C GLU A 145 1.60 16.15 2.84
N THR A 146 2.40 16.76 1.96
CA THR A 146 3.03 16.10 0.82
C THR A 146 3.85 14.86 1.20
N MET A 147 4.40 14.81 2.43
CA MET A 147 5.25 13.73 2.88
C MET A 147 4.50 12.40 3.00
N ILE A 148 3.23 12.43 3.42
CA ILE A 148 2.37 11.25 3.50
C ILE A 148 2.27 10.57 2.13
N TYR A 149 1.96 11.34 1.09
CA TYR A 149 1.80 10.83 -0.27
C TYR A 149 3.11 10.29 -0.84
N LYS A 150 4.23 11.00 -0.64
CA LYS A 150 5.55 10.56 -1.10
C LYS A 150 5.98 9.25 -0.43
N THR A 151 5.80 9.15 0.88
CA THR A 151 6.18 7.95 1.62
C THR A 151 5.30 6.77 1.22
N ALA A 152 3.98 6.98 1.12
CA ALA A 152 3.06 5.94 0.68
C ALA A 152 3.37 5.45 -0.74
N GLN A 153 3.69 6.36 -1.65
CA GLN A 153 4.09 6.01 -3.02
C GLN A 153 5.39 5.20 -3.03
N GLN A 154 6.44 5.67 -2.34
CA GLN A 154 7.72 4.97 -2.27
C GLN A 154 7.57 3.56 -1.69
N ASN A 155 6.73 3.40 -0.67
CA ASN A 155 6.44 2.10 -0.09
C ASN A 155 5.69 1.19 -1.07
N ALA A 156 4.73 1.74 -1.84
CA ALA A 156 4.03 1.01 -2.89
C ALA A 156 5.00 0.53 -3.98
N GLU A 157 5.87 1.42 -4.48
CA GLU A 157 6.91 1.08 -5.46
C GLU A 157 7.82 -0.05 -4.95
N ASN A 158 8.33 0.08 -3.71
CA ASN A 158 9.19 -0.93 -3.10
C ASN A 158 8.47 -2.27 -2.91
N THR A 159 7.20 -2.25 -2.56
CA THR A 159 6.37 -3.46 -2.42
C THR A 159 6.21 -4.17 -3.76
N ILE A 160 5.80 -3.44 -4.78
CA ILE A 160 5.65 -4.00 -6.14
C ILE A 160 6.98 -4.55 -6.64
N LYS A 161 8.06 -3.79 -6.48
CA LYS A 161 9.40 -4.22 -6.87
C LYS A 161 9.82 -5.51 -6.16
N GLY A 162 9.58 -5.58 -4.84
CA GLY A 162 9.86 -6.77 -4.04
C GLY A 162 9.05 -8.01 -4.43
N LEU A 163 7.89 -7.85 -5.05
CA LEU A 163 7.04 -8.94 -5.54
C LEU A 163 7.42 -9.36 -6.97
N VAL A 164 7.59 -8.38 -7.86
CA VAL A 164 7.77 -8.62 -9.30
C VAL A 164 9.18 -9.08 -9.62
N GLU A 165 10.22 -8.41 -9.10
CA GLU A 165 11.62 -8.74 -9.44
C GLU A 165 12.03 -10.19 -9.13
N PRO A 166 11.73 -10.76 -7.93
CA PRO A 166 12.06 -12.15 -7.66
C PRO A 166 11.34 -13.12 -8.58
N PHE A 167 10.06 -12.85 -8.90
CA PHE A 167 9.28 -13.70 -9.81
C PHE A 167 9.87 -13.69 -11.22
N VAL A 168 10.18 -12.51 -11.73
CA VAL A 168 10.78 -12.34 -13.07
C VAL A 168 12.16 -12.97 -13.14
N ARG A 169 13.02 -12.76 -12.12
CA ARG A 169 14.36 -13.33 -12.04
C ARG A 169 14.34 -14.85 -12.03
N ASN A 170 13.37 -15.48 -11.39
CA ASN A 170 13.23 -16.93 -11.36
C ASN A 170 12.76 -17.51 -12.70
N ALA A 171 12.20 -16.68 -13.57
CA ALA A 171 11.73 -17.06 -14.90
C ALA A 171 12.73 -16.74 -16.01
N GLU A 172 13.82 -16.01 -15.73
CA GLU A 172 14.87 -15.72 -16.70
C GLU A 172 15.56 -17.00 -17.17
N THR A 173 15.78 -17.07 -18.48
CA THR A 173 16.53 -18.15 -19.15
C THR A 173 17.72 -17.55 -19.90
N SER A 174 18.48 -18.38 -20.64
CA SER A 174 19.53 -17.88 -21.52
C SER A 174 18.99 -17.10 -22.72
N GLU A 175 17.72 -17.27 -23.07
CA GLU A 175 17.06 -16.67 -24.23
C GLU A 175 16.10 -15.54 -23.84
N ASP A 176 15.46 -15.65 -22.64
CA ASP A 176 14.47 -14.67 -22.15
C ASP A 176 15.10 -13.79 -21.06
N HIS A 177 15.21 -12.51 -21.35
CA HIS A 177 15.64 -11.48 -20.42
C HIS A 177 14.53 -10.47 -20.16
N TYR A 178 14.39 -10.06 -18.90
CA TYR A 178 13.32 -9.17 -18.50
C TYR A 178 13.86 -7.92 -17.81
N LYS A 179 13.27 -6.78 -18.10
CA LYS A 179 13.51 -5.52 -17.44
C LYS A 179 12.23 -4.96 -16.85
N VAL A 180 12.24 -4.68 -15.57
CA VAL A 180 11.08 -4.13 -14.87
C VAL A 180 11.24 -2.62 -14.71
N LYS A 181 10.23 -1.87 -15.16
CA LYS A 181 10.11 -0.43 -14.99
C LYS A 181 8.84 -0.12 -14.24
N ILE A 182 8.94 0.60 -13.13
CA ILE A 182 7.79 1.08 -12.35
C ILE A 182 7.64 2.57 -12.61
N ILE A 183 6.42 2.98 -12.96
CA ILE A 183 6.06 4.39 -13.21
C ILE A 183 4.77 4.74 -12.47
N THR A 184 4.54 6.02 -12.26
CA THR A 184 3.28 6.52 -11.71
C THR A 184 2.33 6.94 -12.82
N ALA A 185 1.03 6.97 -12.55
CA ALA A 185 0.03 7.42 -13.50
C ALA A 185 0.25 8.87 -13.98
N GLU A 186 0.95 9.71 -13.19
CA GLU A 186 1.31 11.09 -13.57
C GLU A 186 2.46 11.17 -14.56
N GLU A 187 3.38 10.20 -14.53
CA GLU A 187 4.50 10.11 -15.48
C GLU A 187 4.06 9.56 -16.83
N ASN A 188 2.98 8.76 -16.85
CA ASN A 188 2.45 8.17 -18.08
C ASN A 188 1.60 9.17 -18.90
N ALA A 189 1.24 10.33 -18.34
CA ALA A 189 0.42 11.36 -18.98
C ALA A 189 1.25 12.45 -19.72
N LYS A 190 2.57 12.32 -19.76
CA LYS A 190 3.53 13.20 -20.47
C LYS A 190 4.08 12.52 -21.70
#